data_3b25197035d683de3fe09ca458292566
#
_entry.id   3b25197035d683de3fe09ca458292566
#
_cell.length_a   1.000
_cell.length_b   1.000
_cell.length_c   1.000
_cell.angle_alpha   90.00
_cell.angle_beta   90.00
_cell.angle_gamma   90.00
#
_symmetry.space_group_name_H-M   'P 1'
#
loop_
_entity.id
_entity.type
_entity.pdbx_description
1 polymer ?
#
loop_
_entity_poly.entity_id
_entity_poly.type
_entity_poly.pdbx_seq_one_letter_code
_entity_poly.pdbx_strand_id
1 'polypeptide(L)'
;MPQKKLFTALLIATAALLLLGMSNENQIPYPQGYDTKSAGASSYNGLANVPKSPYFQQLDFYNMQPTDSLVLLPRFRTYQQTTEYTCGPAAALMVVEHFLGRSEEDELAIGKIMGTKAYTGTNTKGMVKYFKKKGWQVTSSVDKDKTPQNTQEFKNFVLDHLRRNVPIMVENVDWGGHWRIIIGYDTM
;
A
#
# COMPACT_ATOMS: atom_id res chain seq x y z
N MET A 1 30.98 -26.12 38.62
CA MET A 1 30.66 -24.75 38.16
C MET A 1 30.53 -24.58 36.66
N PRO A 2 30.10 -25.55 35.84
CA PRO A 2 29.83 -25.31 34.38
C PRO A 2 28.38 -24.96 34.06
N GLN A 3 27.41 -25.24 34.93
CA GLN A 3 25.98 -25.05 34.60
C GLN A 3 25.53 -23.58 34.47
N LYS A 4 26.10 -22.64 35.22
CA LYS A 4 25.73 -21.22 35.15
C LYS A 4 26.15 -20.55 33.82
N LYS A 5 27.27 -20.97 33.23
CA LYS A 5 27.73 -20.42 31.94
C LYS A 5 26.88 -20.92 30.76
N LEU A 6 26.34 -22.13 30.86
CA LEU A 6 25.47 -22.69 29.82
C LEU A 6 24.10 -22.00 29.80
N PHE A 7 23.54 -21.66 30.98
CA PHE A 7 22.27 -20.93 31.10
C PHE A 7 22.37 -19.49 30.54
N THR A 8 23.47 -18.80 30.81
CA THR A 8 23.69 -17.44 30.30
C THR A 8 23.88 -17.42 28.80
N ALA A 9 24.59 -18.39 28.22
CA ALA A 9 24.76 -18.51 26.77
C ALA A 9 23.45 -18.86 26.07
N LEU A 10 22.60 -19.68 26.66
CA LEU A 10 21.29 -20.05 26.12
C LEU A 10 20.32 -18.86 26.16
N LEU A 11 20.32 -18.04 27.21
CA LEU A 11 19.49 -16.83 27.33
C LEU A 11 19.90 -15.75 26.31
N ILE A 12 21.20 -15.59 26.06
CA ILE A 12 21.70 -14.65 25.05
C ILE A 12 21.34 -15.13 23.63
N ALA A 13 21.44 -16.43 23.37
CA ALA A 13 21.07 -17.00 22.07
C ALA A 13 19.55 -16.89 21.79
N THR A 14 18.70 -17.11 22.79
CA THR A 14 17.26 -16.95 22.65
C THR A 14 16.86 -15.49 22.51
N ALA A 15 17.51 -14.55 23.23
CA ALA A 15 17.28 -13.12 23.06
C ALA A 15 17.75 -12.63 21.68
N ALA A 16 18.87 -13.12 21.17
CA ALA A 16 19.35 -12.81 19.82
C ALA A 16 18.43 -13.38 18.72
N LEU A 17 17.89 -14.59 18.89
CA LEU A 17 16.89 -15.15 17.97
C LEU A 17 15.56 -14.38 18.02
N LEU A 18 15.14 -13.89 19.17
CA LEU A 18 13.94 -13.05 19.30
C LEU A 18 14.14 -11.66 18.65
N LEU A 19 15.35 -11.10 18.71
CA LEU A 19 15.67 -9.83 18.04
C LEU A 19 15.82 -9.99 16.52
N LEU A 20 16.26 -11.14 16.02
CA LEU A 20 16.31 -11.45 14.59
C LEU A 20 14.92 -11.79 14.01
N GLY A 21 13.96 -12.17 14.85
CA GLY A 21 12.58 -12.43 14.44
C GLY A 21 11.67 -11.19 14.40
N MET A 22 12.17 -10.03 14.82
CA MET A 22 11.49 -8.74 14.65
C MET A 22 11.93 -8.10 13.32
N SER A 23 11.90 -8.85 12.23
CA SER A 23 11.80 -8.26 10.91
C SER A 23 10.50 -7.46 10.89
N ASN A 24 10.62 -6.21 10.52
CA ASN A 24 9.50 -5.29 10.34
C ASN A 24 8.50 -5.97 9.38
N GLU A 25 7.49 -6.66 9.91
CA GLU A 25 6.49 -7.44 9.12
C GLU A 25 5.74 -6.57 8.10
N ASN A 26 6.04 -5.29 8.08
CA ASN A 26 5.40 -4.29 7.23
C ASN A 26 6.24 -3.86 6.01
N GLN A 27 7.42 -4.40 5.81
CA GLN A 27 8.23 -4.07 4.63
C GLN A 27 8.23 -5.22 3.63
N ILE A 28 7.80 -4.93 2.40
CA ILE A 28 8.00 -5.82 1.27
C ILE A 28 9.52 -5.87 1.03
N PRO A 29 10.14 -7.07 1.07
CA PRO A 29 11.57 -7.16 0.84
C PRO A 29 11.90 -6.69 -0.58
N TYR A 30 12.94 -5.89 -0.72
CA TYR A 30 13.44 -5.51 -2.03
C TYR A 30 13.91 -6.75 -2.80
N PRO A 31 13.73 -6.77 -4.13
CA PRO A 31 14.26 -7.82 -4.97
C PRO A 31 15.78 -7.96 -4.78
N GLN A 32 16.27 -9.19 -4.87
CA GLN A 32 17.70 -9.44 -4.77
C GLN A 32 18.47 -8.65 -5.85
N GLY A 33 19.50 -7.90 -5.45
CA GLY A 33 20.28 -7.04 -6.34
C GLY A 33 19.66 -5.66 -6.61
N TYR A 34 18.56 -5.33 -5.94
CA TYR A 34 17.94 -4.03 -6.08
C TYR A 34 18.73 -2.94 -5.35
N ASP A 35 19.11 -1.88 -6.10
CA ASP A 35 19.79 -0.73 -5.50
C ASP A 35 18.81 0.24 -4.83
N THR A 36 18.67 0.09 -3.51
CA THR A 36 17.79 0.95 -2.71
C THR A 36 18.24 2.41 -2.65
N LYS A 37 19.47 2.72 -3.07
CA LYS A 37 20.00 4.10 -3.02
C LYS A 37 19.59 4.93 -4.23
N SER A 38 19.37 4.28 -5.36
CA SER A 38 18.92 4.92 -6.60
C SER A 38 17.43 4.73 -6.88
N ALA A 39 16.73 4.02 -6.01
CA ALA A 39 15.34 3.66 -6.19
C ALA A 39 14.40 4.79 -5.77
N GLY A 40 13.94 5.58 -6.71
CA GLY A 40 12.83 6.52 -6.65
C GLY A 40 12.31 6.91 -5.24
N ALA A 41 11.07 6.64 -4.97
CA ALA A 41 10.44 6.96 -3.69
C ALA A 41 11.06 6.24 -2.47
N SER A 42 11.73 5.12 -2.65
CA SER A 42 12.41 4.41 -1.55
C SER A 42 13.63 5.16 -1.01
N SER A 43 14.23 6.06 -1.79
CA SER A 43 15.32 6.94 -1.33
C SER A 43 14.84 7.95 -0.27
N TYR A 44 13.55 8.15 -0.13
CA TYR A 44 12.94 9.03 0.86
C TYR A 44 12.62 8.34 2.20
N ASN A 45 12.92 7.05 2.35
CA ASN A 45 12.72 6.34 3.60
C ASN A 45 13.61 6.92 4.71
N GLY A 46 13.03 7.67 5.60
CA GLY A 46 13.58 8.05 6.89
C GLY A 46 14.11 9.48 7.03
N LEU A 47 14.44 10.20 5.96
CA LEU A 47 14.99 11.56 6.08
C LEU A 47 14.14 12.66 5.40
N ALA A 48 13.23 12.30 4.51
CA ALA A 48 12.38 13.25 3.80
C ALA A 48 11.23 13.81 4.66
N ASN A 49 10.90 13.15 5.74
CA ASN A 49 9.99 13.68 6.72
C ASN A 49 10.75 14.70 7.58
N VAL A 50 10.83 15.91 7.10
CA VAL A 50 11.28 17.01 7.94
C VAL A 50 10.20 17.20 9.01
N PRO A 51 10.41 16.79 10.28
CA PRO A 51 9.35 16.79 11.30
C PRO A 51 8.79 18.17 11.61
N LYS A 52 9.41 19.21 11.07
CA LYS A 52 9.05 20.61 11.24
C LYS A 52 8.59 21.28 9.93
N SER A 53 8.45 20.55 8.83
CA SER A 53 7.95 21.15 7.60
C SER A 53 6.44 21.36 7.68
N PRO A 54 5.93 22.59 7.52
CA PRO A 54 4.49 22.83 7.46
C PRO A 54 3.84 22.24 6.20
N TYR A 55 4.66 21.81 5.21
CA TYR A 55 4.20 21.31 3.91
C TYR A 55 4.23 19.79 3.79
N PHE A 56 4.96 19.10 4.68
CA PHE A 56 5.12 17.64 4.66
C PHE A 56 4.91 17.09 6.06
N GLN A 57 3.64 16.98 6.46
CA GLN A 57 3.28 16.20 7.62
C GLN A 57 2.98 14.78 7.14
N GLN A 58 3.74 13.81 7.62
CA GLN A 58 3.36 12.42 7.47
C GLN A 58 2.21 12.16 8.45
N LEU A 59 1.02 12.02 7.89
CA LEU A 59 -0.14 11.63 8.68
C LEU A 59 -0.04 10.15 9.02
N ASP A 60 -0.27 9.81 10.27
CA ASP A 60 -0.41 8.43 10.71
C ASP A 60 -1.81 7.91 10.33
N PHE A 61 -1.99 7.59 9.05
CA PHE A 61 -3.27 7.10 8.52
C PHE A 61 -3.75 5.84 9.22
N TYR A 62 -2.84 4.99 9.70
CA TYR A 62 -3.19 3.75 10.36
C TYR A 62 -3.91 3.97 11.69
N ASN A 63 -3.45 4.94 12.48
CA ASN A 63 -4.03 5.26 13.78
C ASN A 63 -5.05 6.41 13.72
N MET A 64 -5.19 7.05 12.57
CA MET A 64 -6.18 8.12 12.37
C MET A 64 -7.60 7.61 12.58
N GLN A 65 -8.42 8.38 13.26
CA GLN A 65 -9.81 8.03 13.55
C GLN A 65 -10.77 8.86 12.69
N PRO A 66 -11.90 8.28 12.26
CA PRO A 66 -12.95 9.05 11.62
C PRO A 66 -13.55 10.10 12.60
N THR A 67 -14.09 11.18 12.05
CA THR A 67 -14.81 12.22 12.79
C THR A 67 -16.18 12.43 12.16
N ASP A 68 -16.94 13.42 12.63
CA ASP A 68 -18.24 13.75 12.05
C ASP A 68 -18.12 14.21 10.59
N SER A 69 -16.99 14.84 10.22
CA SER A 69 -16.71 15.30 8.86
C SER A 69 -15.82 14.34 8.06
N LEU A 70 -14.96 13.57 8.73
CA LEU A 70 -13.98 12.68 8.11
C LEU A 70 -14.50 11.24 8.03
N VAL A 71 -14.84 10.79 6.83
CA VAL A 71 -15.04 9.36 6.53
C VAL A 71 -13.68 8.75 6.17
N LEU A 72 -13.27 7.72 6.90
CA LEU A 72 -11.93 7.13 6.76
C LEU A 72 -12.02 5.60 6.87
N LEU A 73 -11.22 4.90 6.05
CA LEU A 73 -11.00 3.46 6.22
C LEU A 73 -10.10 3.23 7.43
N PRO A 74 -10.56 2.52 8.47
CA PRO A 74 -9.78 2.35 9.69
C PRO A 74 -8.60 1.41 9.45
N ARG A 75 -7.48 1.69 10.10
CA ARG A 75 -6.27 0.85 10.11
C ARG A 75 -5.79 0.44 8.72
N PHE A 76 -5.90 1.34 7.75
CA PHE A 76 -5.44 1.08 6.40
C PHE A 76 -3.90 1.09 6.35
N ARG A 77 -3.30 -0.04 5.98
CA ARG A 77 -1.84 -0.16 5.84
C ARG A 77 -1.38 0.45 4.52
N THR A 78 -0.31 1.22 4.57
CA THR A 78 0.31 1.82 3.38
C THR A 78 1.71 1.27 3.16
N TYR A 79 2.05 1.00 1.91
CA TYR A 79 3.35 0.51 1.49
C TYR A 79 3.93 1.44 0.45
N GLN A 80 5.24 1.57 0.49
CA GLN A 80 5.97 2.24 -0.56
C GLN A 80 6.28 1.23 -1.67
N GLN A 81 6.05 1.62 -2.94
CA GLN A 81 6.43 0.79 -4.08
C GLN A 81 7.93 0.55 -4.12
N THR A 82 8.34 -0.64 -4.58
CA THR A 82 9.75 -1.04 -4.63
C THR A 82 10.48 -0.56 -5.88
N THR A 83 9.75 -0.22 -6.94
CA THR A 83 10.33 0.29 -8.20
C THR A 83 9.52 1.49 -8.70
N GLU A 84 10.05 2.26 -9.64
CA GLU A 84 9.38 3.44 -10.21
C GLU A 84 8.06 3.12 -10.94
N TYR A 85 7.86 1.86 -11.37
CA TYR A 85 6.72 1.44 -12.18
C TYR A 85 5.76 0.48 -11.48
N THR A 86 5.98 0.16 -10.21
CA THR A 86 5.14 -0.79 -9.46
C THR A 86 4.09 -0.14 -8.56
N CYS A 87 3.74 1.13 -8.81
CA CYS A 87 2.68 1.82 -8.07
C CYS A 87 1.33 1.07 -8.12
N GLY A 88 0.96 0.50 -9.26
CA GLY A 88 -0.25 -0.32 -9.38
C GLY A 88 -0.22 -1.58 -8.53
N PRO A 89 0.80 -2.44 -8.64
CA PRO A 89 0.99 -3.60 -7.76
C PRO A 89 1.02 -3.26 -6.28
N ALA A 90 1.75 -2.21 -5.87
CA ALA A 90 1.80 -1.76 -4.48
C ALA A 90 0.42 -1.32 -3.98
N ALA A 91 -0.32 -0.55 -4.79
CA ALA A 91 -1.68 -0.16 -4.46
C ALA A 91 -2.62 -1.38 -4.34
N ALA A 92 -2.50 -2.36 -5.23
CA ALA A 92 -3.29 -3.59 -5.13
C ALA A 92 -2.94 -4.42 -3.91
N LEU A 93 -1.66 -4.51 -3.54
CA LEU A 93 -1.22 -5.18 -2.32
C LEU A 93 -1.88 -4.57 -1.08
N MET A 94 -1.90 -3.24 -0.97
CA MET A 94 -2.56 -2.54 0.14
C MET A 94 -4.06 -2.87 0.21
N VAL A 95 -4.74 -2.94 -0.94
CA VAL A 95 -6.17 -3.30 -1.02
C VAL A 95 -6.41 -4.75 -0.62
N VAL A 96 -5.57 -5.68 -1.07
CA VAL A 96 -5.66 -7.10 -0.68
C VAL A 96 -5.48 -7.24 0.83
N GLU A 97 -4.49 -6.59 1.40
CA GLU A 97 -4.25 -6.66 2.84
C GLU A 97 -5.34 -5.97 3.67
N HIS A 98 -5.96 -4.92 3.15
CA HIS A 98 -7.11 -4.31 3.81
C HIS A 98 -8.27 -5.30 4.02
N PHE A 99 -8.54 -6.14 3.03
CA PHE A 99 -9.64 -7.10 3.11
C PHE A 99 -9.27 -8.44 3.75
N LEU A 100 -8.04 -8.93 3.53
CA LEU A 100 -7.61 -10.26 3.94
C LEU A 100 -6.63 -10.26 5.12
N GLY A 101 -6.17 -9.09 5.57
CA GLY A 101 -5.17 -8.93 6.63
C GLY A 101 -3.73 -9.18 6.16
N ARG A 102 -3.55 -10.00 5.12
CA ARG A 102 -2.25 -10.25 4.46
C ARG A 102 -2.46 -10.62 3.00
N SER A 103 -1.41 -10.48 2.20
CA SER A 103 -1.36 -10.99 0.83
C SER A 103 -0.49 -12.26 0.77
N GLU A 104 -0.87 -13.18 -0.12
CA GLU A 104 -0.06 -14.35 -0.47
C GLU A 104 0.99 -14.02 -1.54
N GLU A 105 0.69 -13.02 -2.37
CA GLU A 105 1.61 -12.53 -3.39
C GLU A 105 2.32 -11.25 -2.90
N ASP A 106 3.59 -11.13 -3.23
CA ASP A 106 4.33 -9.89 -3.10
C ASP A 106 4.02 -8.91 -4.26
N GLU A 107 4.53 -7.70 -4.17
CA GLU A 107 4.33 -6.64 -5.15
C GLU A 107 4.75 -7.07 -6.57
N LEU A 108 5.86 -7.81 -6.70
CA LEU A 108 6.37 -8.23 -8.01
C LEU A 108 5.52 -9.34 -8.62
N ALA A 109 5.07 -10.29 -7.82
CA ALA A 109 4.15 -11.35 -8.25
C ALA A 109 2.81 -10.76 -8.71
N ILE A 110 2.27 -9.80 -7.97
CA ILE A 110 1.08 -9.02 -8.36
C ILE A 110 1.32 -8.33 -9.69
N GLY A 111 2.45 -7.63 -9.84
CA GLY A 111 2.83 -6.93 -11.06
C GLY A 111 2.91 -7.86 -12.28
N LYS A 112 3.45 -9.05 -12.11
CA LYS A 112 3.49 -10.07 -13.16
C LYS A 112 2.10 -10.51 -13.60
N ILE A 113 1.18 -10.71 -12.68
CA ILE A 113 -0.21 -11.08 -12.98
C ILE A 113 -0.92 -9.94 -13.71
N MET A 114 -0.69 -8.70 -13.31
CA MET A 114 -1.25 -7.50 -13.93
C MET A 114 -0.70 -7.23 -15.32
N GLY A 115 0.49 -7.73 -15.63
CA GLY A 115 1.24 -7.40 -16.84
C GLY A 115 1.90 -6.02 -16.74
N THR A 116 2.30 -5.62 -15.53
CA THR A 116 3.06 -4.39 -15.27
C THR A 116 4.37 -4.38 -16.07
N LYS A 117 4.72 -3.24 -16.65
CA LYS A 117 5.91 -3.05 -17.46
C LYS A 117 6.76 -1.89 -16.92
N ALA A 118 8.07 -1.99 -17.04
CA ALA A 118 9.02 -1.00 -16.53
C ALA A 118 8.80 0.42 -17.09
N TYR A 119 8.34 0.54 -18.34
CA TYR A 119 8.19 1.86 -18.98
C TYR A 119 6.76 2.42 -18.96
N THR A 120 5.76 1.56 -18.73
CA THR A 120 4.34 1.96 -18.83
C THR A 120 3.54 1.65 -17.57
N GLY A 121 4.18 1.07 -16.55
CA GLY A 121 3.49 0.70 -15.32
C GLY A 121 2.38 -0.33 -15.54
N THR A 122 1.30 -0.16 -14.81
CA THR A 122 0.09 -1.01 -14.84
C THR A 122 -1.08 -0.21 -15.39
N ASN A 123 -1.73 -0.71 -16.43
CA ASN A 123 -2.97 -0.11 -16.94
C ASN A 123 -4.19 -0.64 -16.18
N THR A 124 -5.32 0.07 -16.31
CA THR A 124 -6.59 -0.27 -15.65
C THR A 124 -7.07 -1.69 -15.96
N LYS A 125 -6.88 -2.18 -17.20
CA LYS A 125 -7.27 -3.55 -17.58
C LYS A 125 -6.45 -4.60 -16.84
N GLY A 126 -5.16 -4.36 -16.62
CA GLY A 126 -4.29 -5.22 -15.83
C GLY A 126 -4.72 -5.26 -14.36
N MET A 127 -5.08 -4.11 -13.80
CA MET A 127 -5.63 -3.99 -12.47
C MET A 127 -6.91 -4.82 -12.30
N VAL A 128 -7.88 -4.61 -13.18
CA VAL A 128 -9.15 -5.36 -13.18
C VAL A 128 -8.92 -6.86 -13.36
N LYS A 129 -8.00 -7.26 -14.26
CA LYS A 129 -7.62 -8.66 -14.47
C LYS A 129 -7.14 -9.33 -13.19
N TYR A 130 -6.29 -8.66 -12.42
CA TYR A 130 -5.76 -9.20 -11.17
C TYR A 130 -6.89 -9.51 -10.18
N PHE A 131 -7.72 -8.53 -9.86
CA PHE A 131 -8.79 -8.71 -8.89
C PHE A 131 -9.86 -9.73 -9.35
N LYS A 132 -10.22 -9.73 -10.64
CA LYS A 132 -11.13 -10.76 -11.21
C LYS A 132 -10.53 -12.16 -11.09
N LYS A 133 -9.22 -12.32 -11.31
CA LYS A 133 -8.53 -13.62 -11.13
C LYS A 133 -8.58 -14.11 -9.68
N LYS A 134 -8.61 -13.18 -8.70
CA LYS A 134 -8.81 -13.49 -7.27
C LYS A 134 -10.27 -13.78 -6.90
N GLY A 135 -11.19 -13.77 -7.86
CA GLY A 135 -12.63 -14.01 -7.64
C GLY A 135 -13.39 -12.79 -7.09
N TRP A 136 -12.80 -11.59 -7.14
CA TRP A 136 -13.42 -10.40 -6.60
C TRP A 136 -14.35 -9.73 -7.60
N GLN A 137 -15.41 -9.11 -7.07
CA GLN A 137 -16.24 -8.19 -7.84
C GLN A 137 -15.49 -6.86 -8.00
N VAL A 138 -15.42 -6.36 -9.21
CA VAL A 138 -14.69 -5.11 -9.53
C VAL A 138 -15.63 -4.15 -10.25
N THR A 139 -15.80 -2.96 -9.72
CA THR A 139 -16.37 -1.82 -10.44
C THR A 139 -15.22 -0.99 -11.00
N SER A 140 -15.23 -0.67 -12.27
CA SER A 140 -14.11 -0.01 -12.93
C SER A 140 -14.56 0.93 -14.03
N SER A 141 -13.77 1.99 -14.30
CA SER A 141 -13.93 2.89 -15.43
C SER A 141 -13.72 2.22 -16.80
N VAL A 142 -13.24 0.97 -16.83
CA VAL A 142 -13.27 0.14 -18.05
C VAL A 142 -14.72 -0.11 -18.49
N ASP A 143 -15.63 -0.20 -17.53
CA ASP A 143 -17.08 -0.27 -17.76
C ASP A 143 -17.63 1.17 -17.79
N LYS A 144 -17.60 1.81 -18.95
CA LYS A 144 -17.91 3.24 -19.15
C LYS A 144 -19.23 3.70 -18.52
N ASP A 145 -20.24 2.83 -18.51
CA ASP A 145 -21.58 3.11 -17.97
C ASP A 145 -21.61 3.30 -16.45
N LYS A 146 -20.52 2.97 -15.78
CA LYS A 146 -20.39 3.06 -14.30
C LYS A 146 -19.38 4.12 -13.85
N THR A 147 -18.92 4.96 -14.77
CA THR A 147 -17.95 6.01 -14.45
C THR A 147 -18.68 7.28 -14.04
N PRO A 148 -18.35 7.89 -12.90
CA PRO A 148 -18.86 9.20 -12.51
C PRO A 148 -18.59 10.24 -13.60
N GLN A 149 -19.60 11.02 -13.96
CA GLN A 149 -19.53 11.97 -15.09
C GLN A 149 -19.22 13.41 -14.63
N ASN A 150 -19.34 13.69 -13.33
CA ASN A 150 -19.08 15.00 -12.76
C ASN A 150 -18.56 14.88 -11.31
N THR A 151 -18.12 16.00 -10.75
CA THR A 151 -17.55 16.06 -9.39
C THR A 151 -18.53 15.59 -8.32
N GLN A 152 -19.80 15.90 -8.43
CA GLN A 152 -20.81 15.51 -7.43
C GLN A 152 -21.05 14.00 -7.44
N GLU A 153 -21.13 13.40 -8.63
CA GLU A 153 -21.23 11.94 -8.77
C GLU A 153 -19.98 11.25 -8.26
N PHE A 154 -18.79 11.80 -8.54
CA PHE A 154 -17.54 11.27 -8.01
C PHE A 154 -17.48 11.36 -6.48
N LYS A 155 -17.88 12.48 -5.89
CA LYS A 155 -18.00 12.65 -4.44
C LYS A 155 -18.94 11.60 -3.82
N ASN A 156 -20.12 11.43 -4.39
CA ASN A 156 -21.10 10.45 -3.91
C ASN A 156 -20.54 9.01 -4.05
N PHE A 157 -19.89 8.70 -5.16
CA PHE A 157 -19.24 7.42 -5.38
C PHE A 157 -18.15 7.15 -4.32
N VAL A 158 -17.29 8.12 -4.04
CA VAL A 158 -16.24 8.00 -3.02
C VAL A 158 -16.84 7.76 -1.65
N LEU A 159 -17.78 8.61 -1.22
CA LEU A 159 -18.39 8.49 0.11
C LEU A 159 -19.16 7.18 0.29
N ASP A 160 -19.87 6.71 -0.74
CA ASP A 160 -20.61 5.45 -0.69
C ASP A 160 -19.64 4.26 -0.50
N HIS A 161 -18.53 4.24 -1.24
CA HIS A 161 -17.53 3.18 -1.12
C HIS A 161 -16.81 3.20 0.23
N LEU A 162 -16.35 4.35 0.68
CA LEU A 162 -15.68 4.48 1.97
C LEU A 162 -16.58 4.07 3.15
N ARG A 163 -17.86 4.45 3.13
CA ARG A 163 -18.85 4.05 4.16
C ARG A 163 -19.08 2.54 4.19
N ARG A 164 -18.89 1.86 3.07
CA ARG A 164 -18.95 0.40 2.97
C ARG A 164 -17.61 -0.28 3.23
N ASN A 165 -16.62 0.46 3.72
CA ASN A 165 -15.25 -0.02 3.97
C ASN A 165 -14.54 -0.52 2.69
N VAL A 166 -14.81 0.12 1.54
CA VAL A 166 -14.23 -0.25 0.25
C VAL A 166 -13.25 0.83 -0.20
N PRO A 167 -11.95 0.54 -0.32
CA PRO A 167 -10.96 1.46 -0.86
C PRO A 167 -11.15 1.66 -2.36
N ILE A 168 -10.84 2.87 -2.85
CA ILE A 168 -10.98 3.21 -4.26
C ILE A 168 -9.60 3.44 -4.86
N MET A 169 -9.26 2.64 -5.86
CA MET A 169 -8.01 2.81 -6.60
C MET A 169 -8.22 3.81 -7.74
N VAL A 170 -7.38 4.83 -7.78
CA VAL A 170 -7.41 5.87 -8.82
C VAL A 170 -6.07 5.98 -9.50
N GLU A 171 -6.09 6.24 -10.80
CA GLU A 171 -4.90 6.56 -11.58
C GLU A 171 -4.89 8.05 -11.90
N ASN A 172 -3.88 8.76 -11.42
CA ASN A 172 -3.58 10.11 -11.89
C ASN A 172 -2.84 9.98 -13.22
N VAL A 173 -3.41 10.53 -14.28
CA VAL A 173 -2.85 10.39 -15.64
C VAL A 173 -1.86 11.49 -15.98
N ASP A 174 -1.81 12.57 -15.19
CA ASP A 174 -0.87 13.65 -15.39
C ASP A 174 0.55 13.20 -14.98
N TRP A 175 1.55 13.66 -15.73
CA TRP A 175 2.97 13.46 -15.44
C TRP A 175 3.41 11.98 -15.39
N GLY A 176 2.93 11.18 -16.33
CA GLY A 176 3.35 9.79 -16.52
C GLY A 176 2.45 8.75 -15.86
N GLY A 177 1.42 9.18 -15.15
CA GLY A 177 0.49 8.28 -14.48
C GLY A 177 1.00 7.79 -13.11
N HIS A 178 0.08 7.68 -12.15
CA HIS A 178 0.41 7.12 -10.83
C HIS A 178 -0.82 6.54 -10.16
N TRP A 179 -0.73 5.29 -9.70
CA TRP A 179 -1.79 4.65 -8.94
C TRP A 179 -1.76 5.09 -7.48
N ARG A 180 -2.93 5.45 -6.98
CA ARG A 180 -3.18 5.86 -5.60
C ARG A 180 -4.43 5.19 -5.06
N ILE A 181 -4.62 5.26 -3.74
CA ILE A 181 -5.82 4.75 -3.09
C ILE A 181 -6.47 5.89 -2.32
N ILE A 182 -7.75 6.11 -2.56
CA ILE A 182 -8.57 6.97 -1.72
C ILE A 182 -9.00 6.14 -0.53
N ILE A 183 -8.56 6.54 0.65
CA ILE A 183 -8.85 5.88 1.94
C ILE A 183 -9.69 6.74 2.86
N GLY A 184 -9.92 7.99 2.53
CA GLY A 184 -10.72 8.91 3.32
C GLY A 184 -11.21 10.09 2.52
N TYR A 185 -12.23 10.76 3.06
CA TYR A 185 -12.80 11.98 2.53
C TYR A 185 -13.27 12.87 3.68
N ASP A 186 -12.80 14.11 3.72
CA ASP A 186 -13.27 15.14 4.64
C ASP A 186 -14.35 15.98 3.95
N THR A 187 -15.47 16.17 4.63
CA THR A 187 -16.63 16.92 4.11
C THR A 187 -16.62 18.39 4.48
N MET A 188 -15.64 18.82 5.31
CA MET A 188 -15.45 20.25 5.64
C MET A 188 -14.89 21.05 4.48
#